data_7c7d352ab848bd3eacec2e183ce80d81
#
_entry.id   7c7d352ab848bd3eacec2e183ce80d81
#
_cell.length_a   1.000
_cell.length_b   1.000
_cell.length_c   1.000
_cell.angle_alpha   90.00
_cell.angle_beta   90.00
_cell.angle_gamma   90.00
#
_symmetry.space_group_name_H-M   'P 1'
#
loop_
_entity.id
_entity.type
_entity.pdbx_description
1 polymer ?
#
loop_
_entity_poly.entity_id
_entity_poly.type
_entity_poly.pdbx_seq_one_letter_code
_entity_poly.pdbx_strand_id
1 'polypeptide(L)'
;MHQIRVHSYESMGTFDGPGLRYVVFLQGCPFRCLYCANPDTIDAVGESTLTDPEYIVKQAVSFAPFFGRRGGITFSGGEPTVQAKALVPLFKMLREQHIHICVDSNGAIWNKHVEELWGLTDLVMLDIK
;
A
#
# COMPACT_ATOMS: atom_id res chain seq x y z
N MET A 1 -8.22 3.43 16.05
CA MET A 1 -7.86 3.22 14.64
C MET A 1 -6.81 2.12 14.55
N HIS A 2 -6.91 1.26 13.55
CA HIS A 2 -5.99 0.14 13.43
C HIS A 2 -4.63 0.59 12.92
N GLN A 3 -3.58 0.06 13.54
CA GLN A 3 -2.22 0.29 13.06
C GLN A 3 -1.91 -0.63 11.88
N ILE A 4 -0.98 -0.18 11.04
CA ILE A 4 -0.61 -0.86 9.81
C ILE A 4 0.80 -1.41 9.96
N ARG A 5 1.00 -2.67 9.57
CA ARG A 5 2.32 -3.30 9.59
C ARG A 5 3.08 -2.88 8.34
N VAL A 6 4.10 -2.05 8.53
CA VAL A 6 4.92 -1.54 7.44
C VAL A 6 6.32 -2.13 7.52
N HIS A 7 6.81 -2.65 6.41
CA HIS A 7 8.18 -3.14 6.30
C HIS A 7 9.14 -2.00 6.02
N SER A 8 8.85 -1.19 5.03
CA SER A 8 9.74 -0.11 4.60
C SER A 8 9.01 0.89 3.72
N TYR A 9 9.70 1.96 3.39
CA TYR A 9 9.19 3.01 2.50
C TYR A 9 10.22 3.31 1.43
N GLU A 10 9.75 3.73 0.25
CA GLU A 10 10.59 4.28 -0.79
C GLU A 10 9.97 5.57 -1.30
N SER A 11 10.70 6.68 -1.17
CA SER A 11 10.25 7.96 -1.71
C SER A 11 10.65 8.05 -3.19
N MET A 12 9.75 8.60 -4.01
CA MET A 12 10.00 8.85 -5.43
C MET A 12 10.25 7.58 -6.25
N GLY A 13 9.51 6.50 -5.97
CA GLY A 13 9.55 5.30 -6.81
C GLY A 13 8.96 5.56 -8.19
N THR A 14 9.54 4.97 -9.21
CA THR A 14 9.11 5.17 -10.60
C THR A 14 8.55 3.91 -11.26
N PHE A 15 8.69 2.75 -10.62
CA PHE A 15 8.27 1.47 -11.19
C PHE A 15 7.00 0.89 -10.54
N ASP A 16 6.45 1.57 -9.55
CA ASP A 16 5.34 1.05 -8.73
C ASP A 16 4.04 1.81 -9.00
N GLY A 17 3.81 2.17 -10.25
CA GLY A 17 2.63 2.88 -10.69
C GLY A 17 2.99 4.12 -11.50
N PRO A 18 1.97 4.85 -11.99
CA PRO A 18 2.20 6.03 -12.83
C PRO A 18 2.79 7.18 -12.03
N GLY A 19 3.71 7.92 -12.66
CA GLY A 19 4.34 9.10 -12.10
C GLY A 19 5.33 8.78 -10.99
N LEU A 20 5.73 9.80 -10.26
CA LEU A 20 6.59 9.64 -9.08
C LEU A 20 5.71 9.28 -7.88
N ARG A 21 6.10 8.28 -7.12
CA ARG A 21 5.25 7.75 -6.08
C ARG A 21 6.00 7.56 -4.75
N TYR A 22 5.25 7.76 -3.66
CA TYR A 22 5.68 7.35 -2.34
C TYR A 22 5.21 5.91 -2.16
N VAL A 23 6.14 4.98 -2.00
CA VAL A 23 5.81 3.55 -1.93
C VAL A 23 5.88 3.07 -0.50
N VAL A 24 4.81 2.43 -0.03
CA VAL A 24 4.72 1.82 1.28
C VAL A 24 4.79 0.30 1.07
N PHE A 25 5.87 -0.31 1.54
CA PHE A 25 6.03 -1.76 1.48
C PHE A 25 5.49 -2.36 2.77
N LEU A 26 4.39 -3.09 2.64
CA LEU A 26 3.70 -3.67 3.77
C LEU A 26 4.28 -5.04 4.14
N GLN A 27 4.09 -5.43 5.39
CA GLN A 27 4.51 -6.72 5.89
C GLN A 27 3.32 -7.68 5.86
N GLY A 28 3.55 -8.91 5.45
CA GLY A 28 2.56 -9.98 5.49
C GLY A 28 2.02 -10.36 4.13
N CYS A 29 2.11 -11.65 3.83
CA CYS A 29 1.58 -12.21 2.59
C CYS A 29 1.16 -13.65 2.90
N PRO A 30 -0.07 -14.07 2.50
CA PRO A 30 -0.54 -15.43 2.74
C PRO A 30 0.15 -16.47 1.87
N PHE A 31 0.90 -16.04 0.85
CA PHE A 31 1.54 -16.93 -0.11
C PHE A 31 3.06 -16.82 0.00
N ARG A 32 3.73 -17.99 0.04
CA ARG A 32 5.19 -18.04 -0.05
C ARG A 32 5.54 -18.26 -1.51
N CYS A 33 5.70 -17.18 -2.22
CA CYS A 33 5.95 -17.21 -3.66
C CYS A 33 7.45 -17.06 -3.94
N LEU A 34 8.00 -17.96 -4.76
CA LEU A 34 9.41 -17.91 -5.14
C LEU A 34 9.74 -16.67 -5.99
N TYR A 35 8.74 -16.07 -6.59
CA TYR A 35 8.90 -14.91 -7.46
C TYR A 35 8.55 -13.60 -6.77
N CYS A 36 8.37 -13.61 -5.45
CA CYS A 36 8.07 -12.41 -4.70
C CYS A 36 9.25 -11.44 -4.74
N ALA A 37 8.97 -10.18 -5.08
CA ALA A 37 10.00 -9.15 -5.19
C ALA A 37 10.63 -8.81 -3.83
N ASN A 38 9.90 -9.00 -2.74
CA ASN A 38 10.35 -8.71 -1.38
C ASN A 38 10.08 -9.92 -0.49
N PRO A 39 10.88 -11.00 -0.62
CA PRO A 39 10.60 -12.24 0.12
C PRO A 39 10.64 -12.07 1.65
N ASP A 40 11.37 -11.09 2.16
CA ASP A 40 11.41 -10.82 3.60
C ASP A 40 10.11 -10.22 4.14
N THR A 41 9.20 -9.76 3.28
CA THR A 41 7.90 -9.27 3.71
C THR A 41 6.85 -10.38 3.84
N ILE A 42 7.17 -11.59 3.46
CA ILE A 42 6.24 -12.71 3.51
C ILE A 42 5.87 -13.08 4.95
N ASP A 43 6.84 -13.00 5.84
CA ASP A 43 6.62 -13.32 7.25
C ASP A 43 5.93 -12.15 7.96
N ALA A 44 4.70 -12.37 8.40
CA ALA A 44 3.89 -11.32 9.03
C ALA A 44 4.40 -10.90 10.41
N VAL A 45 5.28 -11.68 11.03
CA VAL A 45 5.86 -11.35 12.33
C VAL A 45 7.33 -10.98 12.25
N GLY A 46 7.84 -10.75 11.03
CA GLY A 46 9.22 -10.33 10.81
C GLY A 46 9.45 -8.88 11.19
N GLU A 47 10.43 -8.26 10.55
CA GLU A 47 10.89 -6.91 10.87
C GLU A 47 9.90 -5.85 10.37
N SER A 48 8.71 -5.80 10.96
CA SER A 48 7.71 -4.80 10.61
C SER A 48 7.53 -3.81 11.75
N THR A 49 7.13 -2.59 11.39
CA THR A 49 6.79 -1.55 12.34
C THR A 49 5.30 -1.30 12.29
N LEU A 50 4.65 -1.33 13.46
CA LEU A 50 3.25 -0.92 13.55
C LEU A 50 3.18 0.59 13.45
N THR A 51 2.47 1.07 12.45
CA THR A 51 2.45 2.48 12.09
C THR A 51 1.03 3.02 12.12
N ASP A 52 0.85 4.21 12.68
CA ASP A 52 -0.44 4.88 12.67
C ASP A 52 -0.75 5.41 11.27
N PRO A 53 -2.02 5.31 10.83
CA PRO A 53 -2.41 5.83 9.51
C PRO A 53 -2.07 7.31 9.32
N GLU A 54 -2.22 8.11 10.36
CA GLU A 54 -1.94 9.54 10.31
C GLU A 54 -0.49 9.84 9.92
N TYR A 55 0.45 9.00 10.36
CA TYR A 55 1.85 9.16 9.99
C TYR A 55 2.02 9.00 8.48
N ILE A 56 1.39 7.98 7.91
CA ILE A 56 1.49 7.70 6.47
C ILE A 56 0.87 8.84 5.67
N VAL A 57 -0.28 9.35 6.09
CA VAL A 57 -0.92 10.50 5.44
C VAL A 57 -0.01 11.71 5.49
N LYS A 58 0.60 11.99 6.64
CA LYS A 58 1.49 13.11 6.81
C LYS A 58 2.69 13.02 5.87
N GLN A 59 3.27 11.83 5.74
CA GLN A 59 4.39 11.62 4.84
C GLN A 59 3.98 11.81 3.38
N ALA A 60 2.83 11.24 2.99
CA ALA A 60 2.32 11.39 1.62
C ALA A 60 2.07 12.85 1.27
N VAL A 61 1.47 13.61 2.19
CA VAL A 61 1.21 15.03 1.98
C VAL A 61 2.52 15.80 1.82
N SER A 62 3.56 15.44 2.57
CA SER A 62 4.85 16.10 2.47
C SER A 62 5.51 15.91 1.10
N PHE A 63 5.23 14.79 0.43
CA PHE A 63 5.76 14.50 -0.91
C PHE A 63 4.82 14.92 -2.04
N ALA A 64 3.60 15.35 -1.71
CA ALA A 64 2.59 15.68 -2.72
C ALA A 64 3.06 16.67 -3.81
N PRO A 65 3.86 17.69 -3.49
CA PRO A 65 4.34 18.61 -4.54
C PRO A 65 5.15 17.93 -5.64
N PHE A 66 5.74 16.76 -5.36
CA PHE A 66 6.56 16.03 -6.32
C PHE A 66 5.78 15.00 -7.13
N PHE A 67 4.51 14.74 -6.78
CA PHE A 67 3.71 13.72 -7.46
C PHE A 67 3.27 14.14 -8.87
N GLY A 68 3.07 15.42 -9.08
CA GLY A 68 2.52 15.92 -10.35
C GLY A 68 1.10 15.39 -10.56
N ARG A 69 0.71 15.26 -11.83
CA ARG A 69 -0.64 14.82 -12.18
C ARG A 69 -0.83 13.32 -12.05
N ARG A 70 0.25 12.54 -12.20
CA ARG A 70 0.17 11.08 -12.32
C ARG A 70 0.69 10.36 -11.10
N GLY A 71 1.43 11.03 -10.26
CA GLY A 71 2.01 10.44 -9.08
C GLY A 71 1.02 10.32 -7.92
N GLY A 72 1.49 9.74 -6.84
CA GLY A 72 0.69 9.53 -5.64
C GLY A 72 1.36 8.55 -4.71
N ILE A 73 0.54 7.74 -4.02
CA ILE A 73 1.02 6.73 -3.09
C ILE A 73 0.73 5.33 -3.63
N THR A 74 1.65 4.40 -3.41
CA THR A 74 1.49 3.00 -3.78
C THR A 74 1.69 2.12 -2.57
N PHE A 75 0.81 1.15 -2.39
CA PHE A 75 0.94 0.13 -1.36
C PHE A 75 1.34 -1.19 -2.03
N SER A 76 2.49 -1.71 -1.62
CA SER A 76 3.10 -2.90 -2.21
C SER A 76 3.75 -3.73 -1.09
N GLY A 77 4.76 -4.53 -1.41
CA GLY A 77 5.53 -5.32 -0.46
C GLY A 77 4.95 -6.71 -0.31
N GLY A 78 4.47 -7.08 0.87
CA GLY A 78 3.63 -8.25 1.07
C GLY A 78 2.32 -8.09 0.32
N GLU A 79 1.27 -8.78 0.72
CA GLU A 79 -0.02 -8.62 0.06
C GLU A 79 -0.84 -7.57 0.82
N PRO A 80 -1.08 -6.37 0.25
CA PRO A 80 -1.79 -5.30 0.97
C PRO A 80 -3.19 -5.71 1.45
N THR A 81 -3.89 -6.57 0.71
CA THR A 81 -5.25 -6.98 1.09
C THR A 81 -5.31 -7.75 2.40
N VAL A 82 -4.18 -8.30 2.88
CA VAL A 82 -4.10 -8.92 4.20
C VAL A 82 -4.46 -7.91 5.29
N GLN A 83 -4.14 -6.64 5.07
CA GLN A 83 -4.40 -5.56 6.01
C GLN A 83 -5.56 -4.65 5.60
N ALA A 84 -6.47 -5.13 4.75
CA ALA A 84 -7.52 -4.31 4.19
C ALA A 84 -8.32 -3.56 5.25
N LYS A 85 -8.69 -4.21 6.34
CA LYS A 85 -9.46 -3.58 7.41
C LYS A 85 -8.75 -2.36 7.99
N ALA A 86 -7.43 -2.43 8.16
CA ALA A 86 -6.64 -1.31 8.68
C ALA A 86 -6.40 -0.25 7.61
N LEU A 87 -6.31 -0.64 6.34
CA LEU A 87 -6.02 0.29 5.25
C LEU A 87 -7.23 1.14 4.85
N VAL A 88 -8.46 0.65 5.05
CA VAL A 88 -9.65 1.40 4.64
C VAL A 88 -9.71 2.80 5.25
N PRO A 89 -9.53 2.99 6.57
CA PRO A 89 -9.53 4.34 7.13
C PRO A 89 -8.41 5.21 6.57
N LEU A 90 -7.23 4.63 6.35
CA LEU A 90 -6.09 5.32 5.77
C LEU A 90 -6.42 5.82 4.35
N PHE A 91 -7.02 4.97 3.53
CA PHE A 91 -7.37 5.33 2.15
C PHE A 91 -8.39 6.46 2.13
N LYS A 92 -9.35 6.46 3.06
CA LYS A 92 -10.32 7.56 3.17
C LYS A 92 -9.62 8.88 3.45
N MET A 93 -8.64 8.89 4.36
CA MET A 93 -7.87 10.09 4.68
C MET A 93 -7.05 10.57 3.49
N LEU A 94 -6.44 9.64 2.75
CA LEU A 94 -5.66 9.98 1.56
C LEU A 94 -6.53 10.58 0.47
N ARG A 95 -7.74 10.05 0.28
CA ARG A 95 -8.66 10.61 -0.71
C ARG A 95 -9.12 12.01 -0.33
N GLU A 96 -9.28 12.29 0.95
CA GLU A 96 -9.59 13.65 1.42
C GLU A 96 -8.48 14.64 1.05
N GLN A 97 -7.25 14.16 0.93
CA GLN A 97 -6.10 14.99 0.53
C GLN A 97 -5.89 14.98 -0.99
N HIS A 98 -6.79 14.37 -1.75
CA HIS A 98 -6.72 14.27 -3.21
C HIS A 98 -5.45 13.57 -3.70
N ILE A 99 -4.99 12.58 -2.96
CA ILE A 99 -3.81 11.80 -3.33
C ILE A 99 -4.24 10.55 -4.09
N HIS A 100 -3.64 10.34 -5.25
CA HIS A 100 -3.88 9.15 -6.08
C HIS A 100 -3.35 7.89 -5.37
N ILE A 101 -4.17 6.85 -5.28
CA ILE A 101 -3.84 5.61 -4.56
C ILE A 101 -3.72 4.44 -5.54
N CYS A 102 -2.56 3.80 -5.52
CA CYS A 102 -2.27 2.60 -6.29
C CYS A 102 -2.05 1.44 -5.32
N VAL A 103 -2.54 0.26 -5.66
CA VAL A 103 -2.30 -0.96 -4.88
C VAL A 103 -1.77 -2.05 -5.80
N ASP A 104 -0.64 -2.64 -5.41
CA ASP A 104 -0.07 -3.80 -6.08
C ASP A 104 -0.54 -5.04 -5.32
N SER A 105 -1.35 -5.88 -5.96
CA SER A 105 -2.00 -7.01 -5.32
C SER A 105 -2.00 -8.24 -6.22
N ASN A 106 -1.97 -9.42 -5.59
CA ASN A 106 -2.14 -10.68 -6.32
C ASN A 106 -3.62 -11.02 -6.58
N GLY A 107 -4.54 -10.26 -6.00
CA GLY A 107 -5.97 -10.42 -6.22
C GLY A 107 -6.59 -11.67 -5.60
N ALA A 108 -5.86 -12.40 -4.77
CA ALA A 108 -6.31 -13.71 -4.26
C ALA A 108 -7.29 -13.61 -3.09
N ILE A 109 -7.27 -12.50 -2.36
CA ILE A 109 -8.12 -12.32 -1.18
C ILE A 109 -9.35 -11.51 -1.54
N TRP A 110 -10.53 -12.01 -1.17
CA TRP A 110 -11.78 -11.28 -1.35
C TRP A 110 -12.62 -11.40 -0.09
N ASN A 111 -12.94 -10.25 0.49
CA ASN A 111 -13.85 -10.16 1.62
C ASN A 111 -14.46 -8.75 1.64
N LYS A 112 -15.32 -8.50 2.63
CA LYS A 112 -16.01 -7.22 2.76
C LYS A 112 -15.03 -6.04 2.84
N HIS A 113 -13.94 -6.19 3.58
CA HIS A 113 -12.96 -5.12 3.76
C HIS A 113 -12.15 -4.88 2.48
N VAL A 114 -11.83 -5.94 1.75
CA VAL A 114 -11.13 -5.83 0.47
C VAL A 114 -12.02 -5.13 -0.56
N GLU A 115 -13.30 -5.48 -0.60
CA GLU A 115 -14.24 -4.84 -1.50
C GLU A 115 -14.33 -3.34 -1.24
N GLU A 116 -14.42 -2.94 0.03
CA GLU A 116 -14.42 -1.53 0.41
C GLU A 116 -13.11 -0.84 0.02
N LEU A 117 -11.99 -1.53 0.22
CA LEU A 117 -10.67 -1.01 -0.14
C LEU A 117 -10.57 -0.72 -1.64
N TRP A 118 -11.07 -1.63 -2.48
CA TRP A 118 -11.05 -1.45 -3.93
C TRP A 118 -11.88 -0.24 -4.35
N GLY A 119 -12.99 0.03 -3.67
CA GLY A 119 -13.80 1.21 -3.94
C GLY A 119 -13.10 2.52 -3.64
N LEU A 120 -12.03 2.49 -2.84
CA LEU A 120 -11.25 3.67 -2.46
C LEU A 120 -9.93 3.77 -3.24
N THR A 121 -9.60 2.77 -4.05
CA THR A 121 -8.34 2.68 -4.80
C THR A 121 -8.52 3.23 -6.19
N ASP A 122 -7.56 4.03 -6.65
CA ASP A 122 -7.61 4.62 -8.00
C ASP A 122 -7.09 3.66 -9.06
N LEU A 123 -6.08 2.87 -8.75
CA LEU A 123 -5.50 1.92 -9.68
C LEU A 123 -5.03 0.67 -8.94
N VAL A 124 -5.47 -0.49 -9.44
CA VAL A 124 -4.98 -1.78 -8.93
C VAL A 124 -4.03 -2.37 -9.96
N MET A 125 -2.81 -2.64 -9.54
CA MET A 125 -1.83 -3.35 -10.37
C MET A 125 -1.91 -4.81 -9.97
N LEU A 126 -2.49 -5.62 -10.83
CA LEU A 126 -2.69 -7.04 -10.55
C LEU A 126 -1.45 -7.83 -10.92
N ASP A 127 -0.84 -8.46 -9.94
CA ASP A 127 0.35 -9.26 -10.12
C ASP A 127 -0.02 -10.73 -10.03
N ILE A 128 0.04 -11.41 -11.14
CA ILE A 128 -0.31 -12.82 -11.24
C ILE A 128 0.96 -13.65 -11.09
N LYS A 129 1.01 -14.42 -10.01
CA LYS A 129 2.17 -15.29 -9.71
C LYS A 129 1.94 -16.72 -10.18
#